data_8e853a1728ecf77fde5863327ce348e2
#
_entry.id   8e853a1728ecf77fde5863327ce348e2
#
_cell.length_a   1.000
_cell.length_b   1.000
_cell.length_c   1.000
_cell.angle_alpha   90.00
_cell.angle_beta   90.00
_cell.angle_gamma   90.00
#
_symmetry.space_group_name_H-M   'P 1'
#
loop_
_entity.id
_entity.type
_entity.pdbx_description
1 polymer ?
#
loop_
_entity_poly.entity_id
_entity_poly.type
_entity_poly.pdbx_seq_one_letter_code
_entity_poly.pdbx_strand_id
1 'polypeptide(L)'
;MEDQTEELRRRREAALTRKRAADAKRAELEASREGELEVERLELEAANAEAIAKAEEEHDPRKIRVIESGLGVVIVRRPNPLLYKRFRDKGEAKTNELEKLVRGCLLYPTAAGFDRILEEEPGTLDRCATAVIELAGFRLKEASGK
;
A
#
# COMPACT_ATOMS: atom_id res chain seq x y z
N MET A 1 59.37 16.79 -20.59
CA MET A 1 58.19 17.66 -20.35
C MET A 1 57.00 17.34 -21.24
N GLU A 2 57.24 17.18 -22.52
CA GLU A 2 56.15 16.85 -23.47
C GLU A 2 55.52 15.47 -23.19
N ASP A 3 56.30 14.47 -22.80
CA ASP A 3 55.79 13.13 -22.46
C ASP A 3 54.88 13.12 -21.24
N GLN A 4 55.15 13.93 -20.24
CA GLN A 4 54.34 14.04 -19.03
C GLN A 4 52.99 14.73 -19.32
N THR A 5 53.01 15.72 -20.20
CA THR A 5 51.83 16.47 -20.60
C THR A 5 50.89 15.58 -21.43
N GLU A 6 51.43 14.76 -22.34
CA GLU A 6 50.67 13.81 -23.13
C GLU A 6 50.09 12.69 -22.25
N GLU A 7 50.84 12.20 -21.29
CA GLU A 7 50.40 11.17 -20.39
C GLU A 7 49.24 11.65 -19.51
N LEU A 8 49.33 12.88 -18.98
CA LEU A 8 48.23 13.50 -18.23
C LEU A 8 46.97 13.68 -19.08
N ARG A 9 47.16 14.07 -20.31
CA ARG A 9 46.06 14.22 -21.27
C ARG A 9 45.36 12.89 -21.52
N ARG A 10 46.12 11.81 -21.74
CA ARG A 10 45.59 10.45 -21.94
C ARG A 10 44.84 9.97 -20.72
N ARG A 11 45.35 10.24 -19.53
CA ARG A 11 44.66 9.88 -18.27
C ARG A 11 43.34 10.60 -18.12
N ARG A 12 43.29 11.87 -18.46
CA ARG A 12 42.04 12.67 -18.44
C ARG A 12 41.02 12.13 -19.42
N GLU A 13 41.45 11.83 -20.65
CA GLU A 13 40.55 11.27 -21.66
C GLU A 13 40.02 9.91 -21.26
N ALA A 14 40.86 9.05 -20.68
CA ALA A 14 40.44 7.75 -20.17
C ALA A 14 39.45 7.89 -19.02
N ALA A 15 39.66 8.83 -18.12
CA ALA A 15 38.75 9.10 -17.00
C ALA A 15 37.42 9.60 -17.47
N LEU A 16 37.40 10.50 -18.46
CA LEU A 16 36.16 11.02 -19.06
C LEU A 16 35.37 9.91 -19.77
N THR A 17 36.08 9.04 -20.49
CA THR A 17 35.44 7.91 -21.17
C THR A 17 34.79 6.96 -20.18
N ARG A 18 35.46 6.65 -19.07
CA ARG A 18 34.92 5.80 -18.00
C ARG A 18 33.69 6.45 -17.36
N LYS A 19 33.75 7.75 -17.10
CA LYS A 19 32.63 8.50 -16.53
C LYS A 19 31.41 8.45 -17.44
N ARG A 20 31.61 8.68 -18.72
CA ARG A 20 30.52 8.61 -19.73
C ARG A 20 29.91 7.22 -19.79
N ALA A 21 30.73 6.17 -19.76
CA ALA A 21 30.25 4.80 -19.76
C ALA A 21 29.44 4.48 -18.50
N ALA A 22 29.92 4.94 -17.34
CA ALA A 22 29.23 4.76 -16.07
C ALA A 22 27.89 5.51 -16.05
N ASP A 23 27.88 6.75 -16.55
CA ASP A 23 26.66 7.56 -16.62
C ASP A 23 25.63 6.93 -17.58
N ALA A 24 26.10 6.38 -18.71
CA ALA A 24 25.22 5.68 -19.66
C ALA A 24 24.60 4.43 -19.04
N LYS A 25 25.39 3.62 -18.31
CA LYS A 25 24.89 2.44 -17.59
C LYS A 25 23.87 2.82 -16.54
N ARG A 26 24.11 3.90 -15.82
CA ARG A 26 23.20 4.38 -14.78
C ARG A 26 21.87 4.81 -15.41
N ALA A 27 21.92 5.53 -16.51
CA ALA A 27 20.71 5.96 -17.25
C ALA A 27 19.91 4.76 -17.75
N GLU A 28 20.56 3.71 -18.28
CA GLU A 28 19.89 2.48 -18.71
C GLU A 28 19.22 1.75 -17.54
N LEU A 29 19.91 1.66 -16.40
CA LEU A 29 19.36 1.03 -15.19
C LEU A 29 18.16 1.80 -14.65
N GLU A 30 18.23 3.12 -14.64
CA GLU A 30 17.11 3.98 -14.21
C GLU A 30 15.92 3.83 -15.12
N ALA A 31 16.13 3.84 -16.44
CA ALA A 31 15.07 3.66 -17.44
C ALA A 31 14.41 2.27 -17.29
N SER A 32 15.21 1.22 -17.10
CA SER A 32 14.71 -0.14 -16.88
C SER A 32 13.90 -0.23 -15.60
N ARG A 33 14.40 0.38 -14.53
CA ARG A 33 13.74 0.42 -13.23
C ARG A 33 12.41 1.18 -13.30
N GLU A 34 12.37 2.31 -13.98
CA GLU A 34 11.14 3.08 -14.21
C GLU A 34 10.11 2.27 -14.99
N GLY A 35 10.56 1.53 -16.01
CA GLY A 35 9.70 0.64 -16.78
C GLY A 35 9.11 -0.47 -15.95
N GLU A 36 9.92 -1.11 -15.09
CA GLU A 36 9.46 -2.15 -14.18
C GLU A 36 8.46 -1.61 -13.15
N LEU A 37 8.71 -0.44 -12.58
CA LEU A 37 7.81 0.21 -11.64
C LEU A 37 6.49 0.57 -12.28
N GLU A 38 6.51 1.02 -13.54
CA GLU A 38 5.29 1.33 -14.28
C GLU A 38 4.45 0.08 -14.54
N VAL A 39 5.08 -1.04 -14.90
CA VAL A 39 4.38 -2.33 -15.09
C VAL A 39 3.77 -2.79 -13.77
N GLU A 40 4.52 -2.75 -12.68
CA GLU A 40 4.03 -3.12 -11.36
C GLU A 40 2.84 -2.26 -10.94
N ARG A 41 2.91 -0.96 -11.20
CA ARG A 41 1.82 -0.03 -10.90
C ARG A 41 0.56 -0.38 -11.68
N LEU A 42 0.69 -0.66 -12.97
CA LEU A 42 -0.45 -1.03 -13.82
C LEU A 42 -1.06 -2.36 -13.42
N GLU A 43 -0.22 -3.34 -13.06
CA GLU A 43 -0.68 -4.63 -12.56
C GLU A 43 -1.43 -4.49 -11.25
N LEU A 44 -0.93 -3.65 -10.35
CA LEU A 44 -1.58 -3.37 -9.07
C LEU A 44 -2.92 -2.66 -9.27
N GLU A 45 -2.97 -1.66 -10.15
CA GLU A 45 -4.22 -0.96 -10.47
C GLU A 45 -5.27 -1.91 -11.05
N ALA A 46 -4.84 -2.83 -11.92
CA ALA A 46 -5.73 -3.83 -12.50
C ALA A 46 -6.26 -4.80 -11.44
N ALA A 47 -5.40 -5.28 -10.56
CA ALA A 47 -5.78 -6.16 -9.45
C ALA A 47 -6.74 -5.46 -8.48
N ASN A 48 -6.49 -4.19 -8.17
CA ASN A 48 -7.37 -3.39 -7.32
C ASN A 48 -8.75 -3.22 -7.95
N ALA A 49 -8.81 -2.88 -9.24
CA ALA A 49 -10.06 -2.69 -9.95
C ALA A 49 -10.89 -3.99 -10.01
N GLU A 50 -10.23 -5.10 -10.25
CA GLU A 50 -10.87 -6.43 -10.27
C GLU A 50 -11.42 -6.79 -8.89
N ALA A 51 -10.65 -6.58 -7.83
CA ALA A 51 -11.07 -6.86 -6.46
C ALA A 51 -12.27 -6.01 -6.05
N ILE A 52 -12.27 -4.72 -6.39
CA ILE A 52 -13.38 -3.80 -6.11
C ILE A 52 -14.64 -4.24 -6.86
N ALA A 53 -14.51 -4.53 -8.15
CA ALA A 53 -15.63 -4.98 -8.97
C ALA A 53 -16.26 -6.25 -8.42
N LYS A 54 -15.43 -7.21 -8.02
CA LYS A 54 -15.90 -8.47 -7.43
C LYS A 54 -16.62 -8.24 -6.10
N ALA A 55 -16.08 -7.39 -5.25
CA ALA A 55 -16.71 -7.06 -3.97
C ALA A 55 -18.06 -6.36 -4.15
N GLU A 56 -18.15 -5.42 -5.09
CA GLU A 56 -19.39 -4.71 -5.39
C GLU A 56 -20.45 -5.62 -6.02
N GLU A 57 -20.01 -6.67 -6.73
CA GLU A 57 -20.91 -7.67 -7.29
C GLU A 57 -21.46 -8.62 -6.22
N GLU A 58 -20.63 -9.03 -5.27
CA GLU A 58 -20.99 -9.99 -4.21
C GLU A 58 -21.66 -9.34 -2.99
N HIS A 59 -21.47 -8.05 -2.78
CA HIS A 59 -21.96 -7.33 -1.60
C HIS A 59 -22.63 -6.02 -2.00
N ASP A 60 -23.55 -5.54 -1.19
CA ASP A 60 -24.13 -4.21 -1.34
C ASP A 60 -23.01 -3.17 -1.17
N PRO A 61 -22.78 -2.28 -2.16
CA PRO A 61 -21.73 -1.25 -2.07
C PRO A 61 -21.83 -0.36 -0.83
N ARG A 62 -23.02 -0.22 -0.25
CA ARG A 62 -23.23 0.56 0.98
C ARG A 62 -22.74 -0.15 2.23
N LYS A 63 -22.46 -1.45 2.14
CA LYS A 63 -22.01 -2.28 3.26
C LYS A 63 -20.54 -2.62 3.20
N ILE A 64 -19.82 -2.07 2.24
CA ILE A 64 -18.39 -2.28 2.07
C ILE A 64 -17.65 -0.95 2.01
N ARG A 65 -16.37 -0.96 2.34
CA ARG A 65 -15.47 0.18 2.19
C ARG A 65 -14.17 -0.26 1.56
N VAL A 66 -13.63 0.59 0.71
CA VAL A 66 -12.34 0.40 0.07
C VAL A 66 -11.35 1.37 0.70
N ILE A 67 -10.27 0.84 1.24
CA ILE A 67 -9.20 1.63 1.86
C ILE A 67 -7.97 1.51 0.97
N GLU A 68 -7.42 2.63 0.53
CA GLU A 68 -6.23 2.64 -0.30
C GLU A 68 -4.96 2.56 0.53
N SER A 69 -3.99 1.78 0.05
CA SER A 69 -2.64 1.73 0.59
C SER A 69 -1.63 1.73 -0.55
N GLY A 70 -0.37 1.98 -0.24
CA GLY A 70 0.71 1.96 -1.24
C GLY A 70 0.96 0.58 -1.85
N LEU A 71 0.50 -0.49 -1.20
CA LEU A 71 0.65 -1.88 -1.66
C LEU A 71 -0.62 -2.47 -2.24
N GLY A 72 -1.69 -1.69 -2.33
CA GLY A 72 -2.95 -2.15 -2.86
C GLY A 72 -4.12 -1.70 -2.01
N VAL A 73 -5.33 -2.03 -2.46
CA VAL A 73 -6.55 -1.69 -1.71
C VAL A 73 -6.86 -2.77 -0.67
N VAL A 74 -7.50 -2.33 0.40
CA VAL A 74 -8.06 -3.23 1.41
C VAL A 74 -9.57 -3.03 1.36
N ILE A 75 -10.33 -4.10 1.26
CA ILE A 75 -11.78 -4.04 1.21
C ILE A 75 -12.33 -4.72 2.46
N VAL A 76 -13.13 -3.98 3.20
CA VAL A 76 -13.78 -4.46 4.42
C VAL A 76 -15.28 -4.38 4.27
N ARG A 77 -16.00 -5.28 4.95
CA ARG A 77 -17.43 -5.33 4.95
C ARG A 77 -18.00 -4.87 6.30
N ARG A 78 -19.28 -4.60 6.32
CA ARG A 78 -20.02 -4.35 7.55
C ARG A 78 -19.85 -5.53 8.50
N PRO A 79 -19.52 -5.29 9.78
CA PRO A 79 -19.36 -6.37 10.74
C PRO A 79 -20.69 -7.05 11.03
N ASN A 80 -20.64 -8.35 11.28
CA ASN A 80 -21.77 -9.10 11.81
C ASN A 80 -22.14 -8.48 13.18
N PRO A 81 -23.43 -8.29 13.49
CA PRO A 81 -23.85 -7.72 14.78
C PRO A 81 -23.25 -8.43 16.00
N LEU A 82 -23.12 -9.74 15.95
CA LEU A 82 -22.53 -10.50 17.03
C LEU A 82 -21.04 -10.22 17.21
N LEU A 83 -20.29 -10.13 16.10
CA LEU A 83 -18.88 -9.79 16.09
C LEU A 83 -18.64 -8.39 16.66
N TYR A 84 -19.45 -7.42 16.23
CA TYR A 84 -19.37 -6.05 16.71
C TYR A 84 -19.73 -5.95 18.19
N LYS A 85 -20.73 -6.69 18.65
CA LYS A 85 -21.12 -6.74 20.04
C LYS A 85 -19.98 -7.29 20.92
N ARG A 86 -19.32 -8.34 20.48
CA ARG A 86 -18.16 -8.91 21.20
C ARG A 86 -17.04 -7.89 21.32
N PHE A 87 -16.75 -7.17 20.26
CA PHE A 87 -15.77 -6.09 20.27
C PHE A 87 -16.13 -5.02 21.29
N ARG A 88 -17.37 -4.58 21.29
CA ARG A 88 -17.87 -3.53 22.19
C ARG A 88 -17.91 -3.97 23.65
N ASP A 89 -18.30 -5.21 23.92
CA ASP A 89 -18.46 -5.75 25.27
C ASP A 89 -17.11 -5.94 25.99
N LYS A 90 -16.01 -5.98 25.28
CA LYS A 90 -14.68 -6.07 25.86
C LYS A 90 -14.17 -4.73 26.40
N GLY A 91 -15.00 -3.69 26.36
CA GLY A 91 -14.69 -2.38 26.93
C GLY A 91 -13.69 -1.59 26.14
N GLU A 92 -12.59 -1.17 26.76
CA GLU A 92 -11.55 -0.42 26.07
C GLU A 92 -11.01 -1.23 24.89
N ALA A 93 -11.12 -0.66 23.67
CA ALA A 93 -10.65 -1.28 22.47
C ALA A 93 -9.13 -1.42 22.50
N LYS A 94 -8.67 -2.55 22.94
CA LYS A 94 -7.26 -2.89 22.86
C LYS A 94 -6.93 -3.14 21.38
N THR A 95 -5.71 -2.82 20.99
CA THR A 95 -5.23 -2.98 19.61
C THR A 95 -5.54 -4.38 19.07
N ASN A 96 -5.38 -5.41 19.88
CA ASN A 96 -5.64 -6.79 19.47
C ASN A 96 -7.11 -7.05 19.13
N GLU A 97 -8.03 -6.50 19.90
CA GLU A 97 -9.48 -6.66 19.64
C GLU A 97 -9.92 -5.90 18.41
N LEU A 98 -9.33 -4.73 18.19
CA LEU A 98 -9.56 -3.93 16.98
C LEU A 98 -9.08 -4.67 15.74
N GLU A 99 -7.89 -5.26 15.80
CA GLU A 99 -7.33 -6.06 14.71
C GLU A 99 -8.20 -7.27 14.41
N LYS A 100 -8.69 -7.96 15.42
CA LYS A 100 -9.60 -9.10 15.25
C LYS A 100 -10.90 -8.69 14.56
N LEU A 101 -11.44 -7.54 14.95
CA LEU A 101 -12.64 -6.99 14.31
C LEU A 101 -12.41 -6.73 12.82
N VAL A 102 -11.31 -6.05 12.48
CA VAL A 102 -10.95 -5.75 11.10
C VAL A 102 -10.75 -7.03 10.30
N ARG A 103 -9.99 -7.99 10.84
CA ARG A 103 -9.74 -9.26 10.15
C ARG A 103 -11.01 -10.07 9.91
N GLY A 104 -11.95 -10.02 10.83
CA GLY A 104 -13.25 -10.65 10.69
C GLY A 104 -14.12 -10.03 9.61
N CYS A 105 -13.82 -8.80 9.20
CA CYS A 105 -14.55 -8.07 8.15
C CYS A 105 -13.77 -7.96 6.85
N LEU A 106 -12.59 -8.55 6.76
CA LEU A 106 -11.70 -8.44 5.61
C LEU A 106 -12.22 -9.26 4.43
N LEU A 107 -12.47 -8.59 3.30
CA LEU A 107 -12.84 -9.24 2.03
C LEU A 107 -11.64 -9.39 1.10
N TYR A 108 -10.72 -8.44 1.13
CA TYR A 108 -9.55 -8.41 0.27
C TYR A 108 -8.50 -7.51 0.93
N PRO A 109 -7.23 -7.81 0.84
CA PRO A 109 -6.62 -8.98 0.23
C PRO A 109 -6.74 -10.23 1.12
N THR A 110 -5.96 -11.27 0.83
CA THR A 110 -5.83 -12.44 1.71
C THR A 110 -5.20 -12.02 3.05
N ALA A 111 -5.28 -12.87 4.06
CA ALA A 111 -4.65 -12.59 5.37
C ALA A 111 -3.16 -12.30 5.22
N ALA A 112 -2.45 -13.06 4.39
CA ALA A 112 -1.02 -12.84 4.13
C ALA A 112 -0.76 -11.50 3.44
N GLY A 113 -1.60 -11.12 2.48
CA GLY A 113 -1.51 -9.83 1.79
C GLY A 113 -1.78 -8.66 2.73
N PHE A 114 -2.73 -8.82 3.62
CA PHE A 114 -3.03 -7.82 4.64
C PHE A 114 -1.85 -7.64 5.61
N ASP A 115 -1.24 -8.73 6.04
CA ASP A 115 -0.06 -8.70 6.90
C ASP A 115 1.08 -7.91 6.26
N ARG A 116 1.31 -8.10 4.95
CA ARG A 116 2.33 -7.34 4.20
C ARG A 116 2.03 -5.85 4.20
N ILE A 117 0.77 -5.48 3.98
CA ILE A 117 0.36 -4.09 3.99
C ILE A 117 0.62 -3.47 5.37
N LEU A 118 0.29 -4.17 6.44
CA LEU A 118 0.50 -3.69 7.81
C LEU A 118 1.97 -3.58 8.19
N GLU A 119 2.84 -4.42 7.63
CA GLU A 119 4.29 -4.30 7.83
C GLU A 119 4.84 -3.00 7.23
N GLU A 120 4.37 -2.64 6.05
CA GLU A 120 4.84 -1.44 5.34
C GLU A 120 4.10 -0.17 5.77
N GLU A 121 2.81 -0.28 6.00
CA GLU A 121 1.94 0.84 6.35
C GLU A 121 1.04 0.47 7.53
N PRO A 122 1.58 0.43 8.77
CA PRO A 122 0.81 0.01 9.94
C PRO A 122 -0.43 0.86 10.23
N GLY A 123 -0.41 2.13 9.86
CA GLY A 123 -1.57 3.02 10.00
C GLY A 123 -2.81 2.59 9.21
N THR A 124 -2.63 1.67 8.26
CA THR A 124 -3.74 1.12 7.47
C THR A 124 -4.74 0.39 8.37
N LEU A 125 -4.27 -0.26 9.44
CA LEU A 125 -5.14 -0.93 10.39
C LEU A 125 -6.13 0.04 11.03
N ASP A 126 -5.66 1.22 11.43
CA ASP A 126 -6.50 2.26 12.03
C ASP A 126 -7.56 2.78 11.05
N ARG A 127 -7.17 2.96 9.78
CA ARG A 127 -8.12 3.38 8.75
C ARG A 127 -9.17 2.31 8.47
N CYS A 128 -8.78 1.05 8.45
CA CYS A 128 -9.69 -0.07 8.29
C CYS A 128 -10.64 -0.18 9.48
N ALA A 129 -10.13 -0.01 10.69
CA ALA A 129 -10.92 -0.05 11.91
C ALA A 129 -11.98 1.06 11.92
N THR A 130 -11.59 2.27 11.55
CA THR A 130 -12.52 3.41 11.41
C THR A 130 -13.63 3.09 10.41
N ALA A 131 -13.27 2.54 9.25
CA ALA A 131 -14.23 2.17 8.22
C ALA A 131 -15.24 1.11 8.72
N VAL A 132 -14.75 0.09 9.40
CA VAL A 132 -15.58 -0.99 9.96
C VAL A 132 -16.57 -0.42 11.01
N ILE A 133 -16.09 0.43 11.89
CA ILE A 133 -16.90 1.05 12.94
C ILE A 133 -17.98 1.95 12.31
N GLU A 134 -17.63 2.72 11.28
CA GLU A 134 -18.59 3.54 10.55
C GLU A 134 -19.64 2.69 9.83
N LEU A 135 -19.23 1.56 9.24
CA LEU A 135 -20.15 0.62 8.60
C LEU A 135 -21.11 -0.02 9.59
N ALA A 136 -20.69 -0.17 10.86
CA ALA A 136 -21.54 -0.65 11.93
C ALA A 136 -22.60 0.37 12.36
N GLY A 137 -22.50 1.59 11.85
CA GLY A 137 -23.46 2.65 12.12
C GLY A 137 -22.98 3.73 13.08
N PHE A 138 -21.78 3.61 13.63
CA PHE A 138 -21.22 4.65 14.49
C PHE A 138 -20.60 5.74 13.63
N ARG A 139 -21.03 6.98 13.83
CA ARG A 139 -20.52 8.13 13.07
C ARG A 139 -19.60 8.98 13.93
N LEU A 140 -18.30 8.83 13.68
CA LEU A 140 -17.25 9.54 14.44
C LEU A 140 -17.38 11.06 14.33
N LYS A 141 -17.78 11.58 13.17
CA LYS A 141 -17.95 13.02 12.95
C LYS A 141 -19.10 13.61 13.79
N GLU A 142 -20.18 12.87 13.95
CA GLU A 142 -21.33 13.31 14.76
C GLU A 142 -20.97 13.31 16.25
N ALA A 143 -20.19 12.32 16.69
CA ALA A 143 -19.71 12.23 18.05
C ALA A 143 -18.77 13.36 18.43
N SER A 144 -17.94 13.83 17.49
CA SER A 144 -16.97 14.91 17.73
C SER A 144 -17.51 16.31 17.41
N GLY A 145 -18.62 16.41 16.68
CA GLY A 145 -19.22 17.68 16.24
C GLY A 145 -20.21 18.30 17.22
N LYS A 146 -20.38 17.67 18.34
CA LYS A 146 -21.28 18.12 19.38
C LYS A 146 -20.52 18.58 20.61
#